data_f6ce6f76c4ed9bc5e79774e470bee383
#
_entry.id   f6ce6f76c4ed9bc5e79774e470bee383
#
_cell.length_a   1.000
_cell.length_b   1.000
_cell.length_c   1.000
_cell.angle_alpha   90.00
_cell.angle_beta   90.00
_cell.angle_gamma   90.00
#
_symmetry.space_group_name_H-M   'P 1'
#
loop_
_entity.id
_entity.type
_entity.pdbx_description
1 polymer ?
#
loop_
_entity_poly.entity_id
_entity_poly.type
_entity_poly.pdbx_seq_one_letter_code
_entity_poly.pdbx_strand_id
1 'polypeptide(L)'
;MNDIKGVLFDKDGTLVDFQKTWFAIGDLLALKAASGDREKANRLLELAGYDFDLAGFKADSVFAAGTNADIVALWYPDMELDERAALTVSFDRFTAEEGAAQSVALPGGCEAIAALHARGLRLGVATNDSTGGAEKTLLALGIAQMF
;
A
#
# COMPACT_ATOMS: atom_id res chain seq x y z
N MET A 1 24.94 7.39 -26.44
CA MET A 1 24.30 6.98 -25.15
C MET A 1 22.87 7.47 -25.18
N ASN A 2 21.93 6.59 -24.95
CA ASN A 2 20.53 7.06 -24.79
C ASN A 2 20.44 7.77 -23.45
N ASP A 3 20.18 9.08 -23.47
CA ASP A 3 19.96 9.84 -22.25
C ASP A 3 18.64 9.40 -21.59
N ILE A 4 18.70 9.01 -20.34
CA ILE A 4 17.52 8.73 -19.52
C ILE A 4 16.74 10.05 -19.36
N LYS A 5 15.46 10.05 -19.78
CA LYS A 5 14.60 11.23 -19.75
C LYS A 5 13.52 11.16 -18.67
N GLY A 6 13.35 10.01 -18.06
CA GLY A 6 12.37 9.79 -17.00
C GLY A 6 12.67 8.53 -16.22
N VAL A 7 12.07 8.45 -15.05
CA VAL A 7 12.18 7.32 -14.11
C VAL A 7 10.78 6.94 -13.64
N LEU A 8 10.45 5.67 -13.72
CA LEU A 8 9.22 5.11 -13.17
C LEU A 8 9.56 4.34 -11.89
N PHE A 9 8.94 4.72 -10.79
CA PHE A 9 9.17 4.12 -9.47
C PHE A 9 8.04 3.16 -9.11
N ASP A 10 8.38 2.06 -8.49
CA ASP A 10 7.46 1.36 -7.60
C ASP A 10 7.28 2.18 -6.32
N LYS A 11 6.11 2.06 -5.67
CA LYS A 11 5.80 2.81 -4.45
C LYS A 11 6.22 2.04 -3.19
N ASP A 12 5.67 0.86 -3.02
CA ASP A 12 5.77 0.09 -1.79
C ASP A 12 7.08 -0.70 -1.72
N GLY A 13 7.92 -0.41 -0.74
CA GLY A 13 9.28 -0.95 -0.64
C GLY A 13 10.33 -0.18 -1.45
N THR A 14 9.92 0.88 -2.16
CA THR A 14 10.83 1.74 -2.94
C THR A 14 10.76 3.20 -2.48
N LEU A 15 9.58 3.78 -2.42
CA LEU A 15 9.35 5.14 -1.89
C LEU A 15 8.96 5.11 -0.42
N VAL A 16 8.20 4.11 -0.01
CA VAL A 16 7.76 3.91 1.37
C VAL A 16 8.30 2.59 1.95
N ASP A 17 8.52 2.58 3.26
CA ASP A 17 8.80 1.36 4.02
C ASP A 17 7.54 0.48 4.02
N PHE A 18 7.55 -0.55 3.18
CA PHE A 18 6.42 -1.45 2.98
C PHE A 18 5.96 -2.08 4.29
N GLN A 19 6.88 -2.68 5.05
CA GLN A 19 6.52 -3.44 6.25
C GLN A 19 5.86 -2.56 7.31
N LYS A 20 6.44 -1.38 7.58
CA LYS A 20 5.89 -0.46 8.59
C LYS A 20 4.56 0.13 8.15
N THR A 21 4.48 0.60 6.91
CA THR A 21 3.28 1.23 6.36
C THR A 21 2.13 0.25 6.27
N TRP A 22 2.36 -0.90 5.63
CA TRP A 22 1.27 -1.84 5.37
C TRP A 22 0.88 -2.69 6.58
N PHE A 23 1.78 -2.92 7.55
CA PHE A 23 1.37 -3.54 8.80
C PHE A 23 0.38 -2.65 9.56
N ALA A 24 0.65 -1.35 9.68
CA ALA A 24 -0.26 -0.43 10.37
C ALA A 24 -1.63 -0.37 9.68
N ILE A 25 -1.66 -0.26 8.35
CA ILE A 25 -2.90 -0.24 7.56
C ILE A 25 -3.64 -1.59 7.68
N GLY A 26 -2.91 -2.69 7.48
CA GLY A 26 -3.47 -4.05 7.50
C GLY A 26 -4.05 -4.43 8.86
N ASP A 27 -3.40 -4.03 9.95
CA ASP A 27 -3.90 -4.27 11.31
C ASP A 27 -5.22 -3.54 11.57
N LEU A 28 -5.30 -2.26 11.19
CA LEU A 28 -6.52 -1.47 11.30
C LEU A 28 -7.65 -2.05 10.43
N LEU A 29 -7.32 -2.45 9.20
CA LEU A 29 -8.29 -3.02 8.27
C LEU A 29 -8.82 -4.38 8.76
N ALA A 30 -7.93 -5.25 9.23
CA ALA A 30 -8.28 -6.55 9.79
C ALA A 30 -9.12 -6.42 11.07
N LEU A 31 -8.78 -5.47 11.93
CA LEU A 31 -9.53 -5.21 13.14
C LEU A 31 -10.94 -4.69 12.82
N LYS A 32 -11.08 -3.83 11.83
CA LYS A 32 -12.37 -3.38 11.32
C LYS A 32 -13.19 -4.53 10.72
N ALA A 33 -12.58 -5.36 9.89
CA ALA A 33 -13.21 -6.55 9.29
C ALA A 33 -13.65 -7.58 10.35
N ALA A 34 -12.91 -7.66 11.44
CA ALA A 34 -13.21 -8.52 12.60
C ALA A 34 -14.17 -7.90 13.62
N SER A 35 -14.73 -6.71 13.36
CA SER A 35 -15.60 -5.98 14.29
C SER A 35 -14.97 -5.76 15.68
N GLY A 36 -13.68 -5.53 15.72
CA GLY A 36 -12.89 -5.30 16.93
C GLY A 36 -12.37 -6.57 17.62
N ASP A 37 -12.69 -7.76 17.13
CA ASP A 37 -12.14 -9.01 17.65
C ASP A 37 -10.67 -9.19 17.24
N ARG A 38 -9.76 -9.08 18.20
CA ARG A 38 -8.31 -9.14 17.98
C ARG A 38 -7.84 -10.51 17.48
N GLU A 39 -8.37 -11.60 18.02
CA GLU A 39 -7.97 -12.93 17.57
C GLU A 39 -8.39 -13.19 16.13
N LYS A 40 -9.61 -12.80 15.79
CA LYS A 40 -10.11 -12.88 14.42
C LYS A 40 -9.29 -11.99 13.48
N ALA A 41 -8.95 -10.77 13.89
CA ALA A 41 -8.10 -9.87 13.10
C ALA A 41 -6.72 -10.46 12.83
N ASN A 42 -6.08 -11.07 13.85
CA ASN A 42 -4.79 -11.74 13.69
C ASN A 42 -4.89 -12.91 12.67
N ARG A 43 -5.94 -13.72 12.75
CA ARG A 43 -6.17 -14.79 11.76
C ARG A 43 -6.37 -14.26 10.34
N LEU A 44 -7.03 -13.12 10.17
CA LEU A 44 -7.18 -12.47 8.87
C LEU A 44 -5.82 -11.97 8.33
N LEU A 45 -4.97 -11.41 9.18
CA LEU A 45 -3.61 -10.99 8.81
C LEU A 45 -2.74 -12.20 8.42
N GLU A 46 -2.76 -13.28 9.18
CA GLU A 46 -2.04 -14.51 8.86
C GLU A 46 -2.50 -15.11 7.52
N LEU A 47 -3.81 -15.17 7.30
CA LEU A 47 -4.39 -15.61 6.04
C LEU A 47 -3.91 -14.74 4.87
N ALA A 48 -3.78 -13.44 5.08
CA ALA A 48 -3.27 -12.49 4.10
C ALA A 48 -1.73 -12.47 3.97
N GLY A 49 -1.03 -13.36 4.69
CA GLY A 49 0.40 -13.60 4.56
C GLY A 49 1.30 -12.85 5.54
N TYR A 50 0.73 -12.29 6.62
CA TYR A 50 1.54 -11.75 7.71
C TYR A 50 2.07 -12.89 8.59
N ASP A 51 3.35 -12.82 8.93
CA ASP A 51 4.03 -13.76 9.80
C ASP A 51 4.35 -13.06 11.12
N PHE A 52 3.69 -13.47 12.21
CA PHE A 52 3.87 -12.85 13.53
C PHE A 52 5.22 -13.19 14.16
N ASP A 53 5.81 -14.35 13.82
CA ASP A 53 7.13 -14.75 14.36
C ASP A 53 8.24 -13.94 13.69
N LEU A 54 8.11 -13.64 12.39
CA LEU A 54 9.06 -12.84 11.63
C LEU A 54 8.71 -11.34 11.66
N ALA A 55 7.55 -10.97 12.21
CA ALA A 55 7.03 -9.61 12.28
C ALA A 55 6.99 -8.93 10.89
N GLY A 56 6.48 -9.62 9.88
CA GLY A 56 6.46 -9.09 8.51
C GLY A 56 5.55 -9.84 7.55
N PHE A 57 5.17 -9.16 6.46
CA PHE A 57 4.49 -9.78 5.34
C PHE A 57 5.46 -10.59 4.48
N LYS A 58 5.05 -11.79 4.07
CA LYS A 58 5.78 -12.60 3.10
C LYS A 58 5.77 -11.92 1.73
N ALA A 59 6.83 -12.12 0.94
CA ALA A 59 6.98 -11.47 -0.37
C ALA A 59 5.86 -11.81 -1.37
N ASP A 60 5.27 -12.99 -1.25
CA ASP A 60 4.16 -13.49 -2.07
C ASP A 60 2.79 -13.29 -1.41
N SER A 61 2.73 -12.57 -0.31
CA SER A 61 1.48 -12.27 0.40
C SER A 61 0.55 -11.40 -0.45
N VAL A 62 -0.77 -11.49 -0.19
CA VAL A 62 -1.75 -10.64 -0.88
C VAL A 62 -1.51 -9.15 -0.60
N PHE A 63 -0.96 -8.79 0.55
CA PHE A 63 -0.58 -7.40 0.84
C PHE A 63 0.63 -6.93 0.03
N ALA A 64 1.57 -7.83 -0.31
CA ALA A 64 2.76 -7.47 -1.05
C ALA A 64 2.56 -7.48 -2.57
N ALA A 65 1.73 -8.38 -3.09
CA ALA A 65 1.62 -8.64 -4.52
C ALA A 65 0.20 -8.51 -5.10
N GLY A 66 -0.82 -8.38 -4.24
CA GLY A 66 -2.22 -8.30 -4.64
C GLY A 66 -2.81 -6.89 -4.59
N THR A 67 -4.13 -6.86 -4.66
CA THR A 67 -4.98 -5.66 -4.59
C THR A 67 -5.97 -5.77 -3.44
N ASN A 68 -6.68 -4.69 -3.11
CA ASN A 68 -7.76 -4.75 -2.12
C ASN A 68 -8.89 -5.70 -2.54
N ALA A 69 -9.14 -5.86 -3.85
CA ALA A 69 -10.10 -6.84 -4.34
C ALA A 69 -9.68 -8.28 -4.01
N ASP A 70 -8.37 -8.57 -4.08
CA ASP A 70 -7.83 -9.89 -3.70
C ASP A 70 -7.94 -10.14 -2.19
N ILE A 71 -7.72 -9.10 -1.36
CA ILE A 71 -7.91 -9.17 0.09
C ILE A 71 -9.39 -9.45 0.42
N VAL A 72 -10.32 -8.75 -0.22
CA VAL A 72 -11.76 -8.97 -0.03
C VAL A 72 -12.15 -10.39 -0.45
N ALA A 73 -11.68 -10.87 -1.59
CA ALA A 73 -11.95 -12.23 -2.04
C ALA A 73 -11.42 -13.29 -1.08
N LEU A 74 -10.25 -13.06 -0.51
CA LEU A 74 -9.59 -13.95 0.45
C LEU A 74 -10.31 -13.99 1.82
N TRP A 75 -10.72 -12.83 2.33
CA TRP A 75 -11.35 -12.72 3.65
C TRP A 75 -12.84 -13.06 3.65
N TYR A 76 -13.50 -12.94 2.49
CA TYR A 76 -14.94 -13.14 2.31
C TYR A 76 -15.23 -14.07 1.12
N PRO A 77 -14.77 -15.34 1.16
CA PRO A 77 -14.88 -16.26 0.02
C PRO A 77 -16.32 -16.60 -0.40
N ASP A 78 -17.26 -16.53 0.54
CA ASP A 78 -18.68 -16.85 0.31
C ASP A 78 -19.56 -15.63 0.01
N MET A 79 -18.96 -14.42 -0.06
CA MET A 79 -19.70 -13.18 -0.33
C MET A 79 -20.05 -13.08 -1.82
N GLU A 80 -21.24 -12.59 -2.14
CA GLU A 80 -21.68 -12.34 -3.52
C GLU A 80 -20.82 -11.28 -4.24
N LEU A 81 -20.73 -11.38 -5.57
CA LEU A 81 -19.83 -10.52 -6.37
C LEU A 81 -20.12 -9.03 -6.23
N ASP A 82 -21.40 -8.63 -6.20
CA ASP A 82 -21.78 -7.22 -6.07
C ASP A 82 -21.43 -6.67 -4.68
N GLU A 83 -21.58 -7.49 -3.65
CA GLU A 83 -21.19 -7.13 -2.27
C GLU A 83 -19.67 -7.01 -2.15
N ARG A 84 -18.91 -7.93 -2.77
CA ARG A 84 -17.45 -7.84 -2.82
C ARG A 84 -16.98 -6.56 -3.52
N ALA A 85 -17.61 -6.20 -4.64
CA ALA A 85 -17.28 -4.98 -5.37
C ALA A 85 -17.50 -3.73 -4.49
N ALA A 86 -18.64 -3.65 -3.79
CA ALA A 86 -18.93 -2.55 -2.88
C ALA A 86 -17.95 -2.50 -1.69
N LEU A 87 -17.59 -3.66 -1.13
CA LEU A 87 -16.62 -3.76 -0.04
C LEU A 87 -15.21 -3.39 -0.50
N THR A 88 -14.82 -3.76 -1.72
CA THR A 88 -13.52 -3.35 -2.32
C THR A 88 -13.41 -1.84 -2.41
N VAL A 89 -14.44 -1.14 -2.87
CA VAL A 89 -14.47 0.34 -2.89
C VAL A 89 -14.29 0.92 -1.48
N SER A 90 -14.92 0.29 -0.47
CA SER A 90 -14.74 0.71 0.92
C SER A 90 -13.31 0.48 1.43
N PHE A 91 -12.66 -0.62 1.03
CA PHE A 91 -11.28 -0.93 1.37
C PHE A 91 -10.32 0.05 0.67
N ASP A 92 -10.53 0.35 -0.61
CA ASP A 92 -9.73 1.32 -1.37
C ASP A 92 -9.75 2.70 -0.70
N ARG A 93 -10.94 3.15 -0.30
CA ARG A 93 -11.06 4.42 0.42
C ARG A 93 -10.32 4.40 1.76
N PHE A 94 -10.52 3.34 2.55
CA PHE A 94 -9.89 3.18 3.86
C PHE A 94 -8.36 3.12 3.73
N THR A 95 -7.84 2.27 2.84
CA THR A 95 -6.39 2.14 2.65
C THR A 95 -5.75 3.40 2.07
N ALA A 96 -6.48 4.16 1.24
CA ALA A 96 -6.01 5.44 0.73
C ALA A 96 -5.93 6.52 1.84
N GLU A 97 -6.86 6.55 2.77
CA GLU A 97 -6.87 7.48 3.91
C GLU A 97 -5.78 7.10 4.92
N GLU A 98 -5.75 5.84 5.36
CA GLU A 98 -4.74 5.35 6.29
C GLU A 98 -3.35 5.32 5.68
N GLY A 99 -3.22 5.00 4.39
CA GLY A 99 -1.96 5.05 3.66
C GLY A 99 -1.29 6.40 3.74
N ALA A 100 -2.04 7.48 3.58
CA ALA A 100 -1.52 8.84 3.75
C ALA A 100 -1.09 9.11 5.20
N ALA A 101 -1.87 8.65 6.20
CA ALA A 101 -1.60 8.87 7.61
C ALA A 101 -0.43 8.02 8.14
N GLN A 102 -0.26 6.80 7.62
CA GLN A 102 0.69 5.80 8.13
C GLN A 102 1.96 5.67 7.27
N SER A 103 2.05 6.41 6.14
CA SER A 103 3.21 6.31 5.24
C SER A 103 4.51 6.70 5.92
N VAL A 104 5.46 5.79 5.86
CA VAL A 104 6.84 6.00 6.32
C VAL A 104 7.77 5.98 5.11
N ALA A 105 8.40 7.11 4.79
CA ALA A 105 9.37 7.18 3.71
C ALA A 105 10.60 6.30 4.01
N LEU A 106 11.15 5.66 2.97
CA LEU A 106 12.47 5.06 3.10
C LEU A 106 13.53 6.16 3.26
N PRO A 107 14.53 5.95 4.14
CA PRO A 107 15.61 6.93 4.35
C PRO A 107 16.29 7.32 3.04
N GLY A 108 16.42 8.63 2.78
CA GLY A 108 17.02 9.16 1.57
C GLY A 108 16.13 9.15 0.32
N GLY A 109 14.91 8.57 0.39
CA GLY A 109 14.01 8.45 -0.75
C GLY A 109 13.51 9.79 -1.25
N CYS A 110 13.01 10.64 -0.38
CA CYS A 110 12.50 11.96 -0.75
C CYS A 110 13.61 12.87 -1.31
N GLU A 111 14.79 12.82 -0.74
CA GLU A 111 15.96 13.56 -1.21
C GLU A 111 16.41 13.10 -2.59
N ALA A 112 16.39 11.79 -2.84
CA ALA A 112 16.73 11.23 -4.16
C ALA A 112 15.71 11.66 -5.23
N ILE A 113 14.41 11.65 -4.92
CA ILE A 113 13.34 12.15 -5.80
C ILE A 113 13.58 13.63 -6.12
N ALA A 114 13.83 14.46 -5.13
CA ALA A 114 14.11 15.88 -5.33
C ALA A 114 15.35 16.11 -6.22
N ALA A 115 16.41 15.34 -6.02
CA ALA A 115 17.61 15.43 -6.82
C ALA A 115 17.40 15.02 -8.30
N LEU A 116 16.60 13.98 -8.56
CA LEU A 116 16.25 13.54 -9.90
C LEU A 116 15.36 14.56 -10.62
N HIS A 117 14.36 15.09 -9.92
CA HIS A 117 13.50 16.16 -10.44
C HIS A 117 14.28 17.42 -10.78
N ALA A 118 15.21 17.85 -9.91
CA ALA A 118 16.09 19.01 -10.13
C ALA A 118 17.00 18.86 -11.35
N ARG A 119 17.30 17.60 -11.77
CA ARG A 119 18.02 17.29 -13.01
C ARG A 119 17.15 17.31 -14.27
N GLY A 120 15.87 17.64 -14.14
CA GLY A 120 14.92 17.72 -15.24
C GLY A 120 14.38 16.38 -15.73
N LEU A 121 14.52 15.31 -14.95
CA LEU A 121 13.93 14.01 -15.27
C LEU A 121 12.42 14.01 -15.01
N ARG A 122 11.66 13.40 -15.91
CA ARG A 122 10.24 13.14 -15.66
C ARG A 122 10.11 11.94 -14.72
N LEU A 123 9.32 12.10 -13.66
CA LEU A 123 9.13 11.05 -12.66
C LEU A 123 7.70 10.52 -12.74
N GLY A 124 7.52 9.22 -12.50
CA GLY A 124 6.23 8.55 -12.47
C GLY A 124 6.21 7.44 -11.43
N VAL A 125 5.01 7.01 -11.04
CA VAL A 125 4.79 5.89 -10.12
C VAL A 125 3.98 4.81 -10.81
N ALA A 126 4.40 3.55 -10.64
CA ALA A 126 3.63 2.36 -10.98
C ALA A 126 3.43 1.53 -9.70
N THR A 127 2.20 1.23 -9.34
CA THR A 127 1.86 0.53 -8.10
C THR A 127 0.57 -0.27 -8.26
N ASN A 128 0.40 -1.33 -7.46
CA ASN A 128 -0.85 -2.08 -7.32
C ASN A 128 -1.85 -1.39 -6.38
N ASP A 129 -1.43 -0.33 -5.69
CA ASP A 129 -2.33 0.49 -4.89
C ASP A 129 -3.31 1.27 -5.77
N SER A 130 -4.43 1.73 -5.20
CA SER A 130 -5.36 2.60 -5.91
C SER A 130 -4.69 3.93 -6.30
N THR A 131 -5.13 4.55 -7.40
CA THR A 131 -4.63 5.87 -7.81
C THR A 131 -4.76 6.89 -6.69
N GLY A 132 -5.93 6.93 -6.02
CA GLY A 132 -6.16 7.84 -4.90
C GLY A 132 -5.25 7.56 -3.70
N GLY A 133 -4.92 6.30 -3.42
CA GLY A 133 -3.96 5.92 -2.38
C GLY A 133 -2.55 6.39 -2.70
N ALA A 134 -2.09 6.17 -3.93
CA ALA A 134 -0.79 6.62 -4.39
C ALA A 134 -0.64 8.14 -4.32
N GLU A 135 -1.62 8.88 -4.86
CA GLU A 135 -1.62 10.36 -4.83
C GLU A 135 -1.56 10.92 -3.40
N LYS A 136 -2.40 10.40 -2.50
CA LYS A 136 -2.42 10.82 -1.09
C LYS A 136 -1.10 10.51 -0.39
N THR A 137 -0.50 9.36 -0.67
CA THR A 137 0.83 8.98 -0.14
C THR A 137 1.90 9.97 -0.60
N LEU A 138 1.98 10.29 -1.89
CA LEU A 138 2.95 11.24 -2.43
C LEU A 138 2.77 12.65 -1.83
N LEU A 139 1.52 13.07 -1.61
CA LEU A 139 1.19 14.33 -0.94
C LEU A 139 1.67 14.32 0.52
N ALA A 140 1.40 13.25 1.26
CA ALA A 140 1.83 13.12 2.65
C ALA A 140 3.35 13.13 2.80
N LEU A 141 4.08 12.55 1.83
CA LEU A 141 5.54 12.58 1.77
C LEU A 141 6.11 13.92 1.27
N GLY A 142 5.27 14.86 0.80
CA GLY A 142 5.70 16.16 0.29
C GLY A 142 6.42 16.12 -1.06
N ILE A 143 6.23 15.06 -1.85
CA ILE A 143 6.90 14.86 -3.13
C ILE A 143 5.96 14.83 -4.34
N ALA A 144 4.65 14.94 -4.15
CA ALA A 144 3.65 14.82 -5.23
C ALA A 144 3.89 15.78 -6.40
N GLN A 145 4.35 17.00 -6.14
CA GLN A 145 4.62 18.01 -7.16
C GLN A 145 5.84 17.72 -8.05
N MET A 146 6.57 16.66 -7.77
CA MET A 146 7.74 16.23 -8.52
C MET A 146 7.43 15.15 -9.58
N PHE A 147 6.18 14.62 -9.56
CA PHE A 147 5.71 13.55 -10.44
C PHE A 147 4.79 14.03 -11.57
#